data_c9a2fabd8bce233ae5e8958fbd0a0b44
#
_entry.id   c9a2fabd8bce233ae5e8958fbd0a0b44
#
_cell.length_a   1.000
_cell.length_b   1.000
_cell.length_c   1.000
_cell.angle_alpha   90.00
_cell.angle_beta   90.00
_cell.angle_gamma   90.00
#
_symmetry.space_group_name_H-M   'P 1'
#
loop_
_entity.id
_entity.type
_entity.pdbx_description
1 polymer ?
#
loop_
_entity_poly.entity_id
_entity_poly.type
_entity_poly.pdbx_seq_one_letter_code
_entity_poly.pdbx_strand_id
1 'polypeptide(L)'
;VFKNPPLTFVVSMVVCSIIEYFASWYLEKAHGIRWWDYSGYFMNLNGRICLEGAVVFGLACCLVVYFVGPLLGELIDKMPPQRRMALSLVLAALFLIDGAYSSKHPNAGKGITDYDNWKQEEMTALPPEQTEDLLPILKE
;
A
#
# COMPACT_ATOMS: atom_id res chain seq x y z
N VAL A 1 -16.15 -7.69 17.61
CA VAL A 1 -16.48 -7.58 16.17
C VAL A 1 -17.16 -6.23 15.98
N PHE A 2 -16.61 -5.40 15.15
CA PHE A 2 -17.18 -4.10 14.81
C PHE A 2 -18.55 -4.30 14.14
N LYS A 3 -19.62 -3.86 14.80
CA LYS A 3 -20.99 -3.95 14.28
C LYS A 3 -21.41 -2.74 13.42
N ASN A 4 -20.50 -1.78 13.24
CA ASN A 4 -20.78 -0.52 12.55
C ASN A 4 -19.81 -0.37 11.34
N PRO A 5 -20.24 -0.69 10.11
CA PRO A 5 -19.39 -0.60 8.92
C PRO A 5 -18.80 0.79 8.67
N PRO A 6 -19.53 1.91 8.77
CA PRO A 6 -18.94 3.25 8.63
C PRO A 6 -17.83 3.53 9.63
N LEU A 7 -18.01 3.13 10.89
CA LEU A 7 -16.97 3.30 11.90
C LEU A 7 -15.76 2.41 11.62
N THR A 8 -15.97 1.17 11.19
CA THR A 8 -14.89 0.28 10.78
C THR A 8 -14.09 0.89 9.64
N PHE A 9 -14.76 1.44 8.63
CA PHE A 9 -14.13 2.11 7.51
C PHE A 9 -13.22 3.26 7.96
N VAL A 10 -13.76 4.21 8.75
CA VAL A 10 -13.02 5.38 9.21
C VAL A 10 -11.83 4.99 10.09
N VAL A 11 -12.05 4.08 11.06
CA VAL A 11 -10.98 3.60 11.93
C VAL A 11 -9.89 2.89 11.14
N SER A 12 -10.27 2.06 10.16
CA SER A 12 -9.30 1.37 9.30
C SER A 12 -8.51 2.34 8.43
N MET A 13 -9.15 3.35 7.83
CA MET A 13 -8.44 4.41 7.11
C MET A 13 -7.36 5.04 7.98
N VAL A 14 -7.71 5.48 9.18
CA VAL A 14 -6.78 6.18 10.08
C VAL A 14 -5.66 5.25 10.53
N VAL A 15 -5.98 4.06 11.00
CA VAL A 15 -4.98 3.10 11.52
C VAL A 15 -4.03 2.65 10.41
N CYS A 16 -4.55 2.28 9.23
CA CYS A 16 -3.69 1.87 8.11
C CYS A 16 -2.80 3.02 7.62
N SER A 17 -3.32 4.24 7.51
CA SER A 17 -2.52 5.41 7.13
C SER A 17 -1.40 5.71 8.13
N ILE A 18 -1.66 5.56 9.43
CA ILE A 18 -0.61 5.71 10.46
C ILE A 18 0.47 4.65 10.26
N ILE A 19 0.09 3.39 10.11
CA ILE A 19 1.03 2.28 9.91
C ILE A 19 1.83 2.49 8.62
N GLU A 20 1.18 2.84 7.51
CA GLU A 20 1.80 3.11 6.22
C GLU A 20 2.80 4.27 6.30
N TYR A 21 2.44 5.37 6.97
CA TYR A 21 3.34 6.50 7.18
C TYR A 21 4.61 6.12 7.92
N PHE A 22 4.46 5.41 9.05
CA PHE A 22 5.61 4.97 9.85
C PHE A 22 6.43 3.90 9.13
N ALA A 23 5.80 2.99 8.39
CA ALA A 23 6.50 2.00 7.58
C ALA A 23 7.36 2.68 6.50
N SER A 24 6.79 3.64 5.76
CA SER A 24 7.52 4.43 4.76
C SER A 24 8.70 5.18 5.38
N TRP A 25 8.47 5.84 6.52
CA TRP A 25 9.52 6.56 7.22
C TRP A 25 10.66 5.64 7.68
N TYR A 26 10.30 4.49 8.26
CA TYR A 26 11.28 3.50 8.73
C TYR A 26 12.10 2.91 7.57
N LEU A 27 11.44 2.51 6.49
CA LEU A 27 12.09 1.92 5.33
C LEU A 27 13.05 2.91 4.66
N GLU A 28 12.66 4.18 4.52
CA GLU A 28 13.55 5.21 4.00
C GLU A 28 14.78 5.43 4.91
N LYS A 29 14.59 5.41 6.24
CA LYS A 29 15.72 5.51 7.19
C LYS A 29 16.64 4.30 7.15
N ALA A 30 16.09 3.10 7.00
CA ALA A 30 16.84 1.84 6.99
C ALA A 30 17.59 1.60 5.67
N HIS A 31 17.01 1.97 4.54
CA HIS A 31 17.54 1.66 3.21
C HIS A 31 18.05 2.88 2.44
N GLY A 32 17.83 4.11 2.94
CA GLY A 32 18.22 5.36 2.28
C GLY A 32 17.41 5.72 1.05
N ILE A 33 16.40 4.92 0.70
CA ILE A 33 15.54 5.13 -0.45
C ILE A 33 14.08 4.97 -0.07
N ARG A 34 13.21 5.69 -0.77
CA ARG A 34 11.76 5.59 -0.60
C ARG A 34 11.23 4.45 -1.46
N TRP A 35 10.43 3.56 -0.89
CA TRP A 35 9.88 2.40 -1.59
C TRP A 35 8.64 2.75 -2.41
N TRP A 36 7.94 3.82 -2.06
CA TRP A 36 6.82 4.41 -2.81
C TRP A 36 6.77 5.91 -2.56
N ASP A 37 6.19 6.65 -3.48
CA ASP A 37 6.02 8.08 -3.39
C ASP A 37 4.64 8.50 -3.92
N TYR A 38 3.87 9.17 -3.05
CA TYR A 38 2.55 9.71 -3.39
C TYR A 38 2.58 11.23 -3.55
N SER A 39 3.72 11.85 -3.82
CA SER A 39 3.84 13.32 -3.87
C SER A 39 2.92 13.98 -4.89
N GLY A 40 2.57 13.27 -5.99
CA GLY A 40 1.63 13.74 -6.99
C GLY A 40 0.15 13.44 -6.70
N TYR A 41 -0.17 12.76 -5.61
CA TYR A 41 -1.54 12.36 -5.27
C TYR A 41 -2.25 13.39 -4.39
N PHE A 42 -3.59 13.42 -4.51
CA PHE A 42 -4.41 14.36 -3.75
C PHE A 42 -4.32 14.13 -2.24
N MET A 43 -4.21 15.23 -1.47
CA MET A 43 -4.06 15.20 -0.01
C MET A 43 -2.98 14.23 0.48
N ASN A 44 -1.83 14.23 -0.21
CA ASN A 44 -0.69 13.46 0.29
C ASN A 44 -0.06 14.14 1.52
N LEU A 45 0.51 13.34 2.41
CA LEU A 45 1.29 13.80 3.55
C LEU A 45 2.75 13.35 3.38
N ASN A 46 3.62 14.30 3.03
CA ASN A 46 5.05 14.06 2.77
C ASN A 46 5.32 12.98 1.71
N GLY A 47 4.40 12.76 0.74
CA GLY A 47 4.50 11.70 -0.26
C GLY A 47 4.44 10.29 0.31
N ARG A 48 4.12 10.10 1.60
CA ARG A 48 4.12 8.79 2.27
C ARG A 48 2.75 8.11 2.29
N ILE A 49 1.71 8.92 2.40
CA ILE A 49 0.30 8.52 2.36
C ILE A 49 -0.48 9.51 1.52
N CYS A 50 -1.62 9.09 0.98
CA CYS A 50 -2.56 9.95 0.26
C CYS A 50 -4.00 9.56 0.59
N LEU A 51 -4.96 10.43 0.23
CA LEU A 51 -6.38 10.19 0.52
C LEU A 51 -6.90 8.97 -0.23
N GLU A 52 -6.53 8.81 -1.49
CA GLU A 52 -6.95 7.68 -2.32
C GLU A 52 -6.48 6.35 -1.71
N GLY A 53 -5.23 6.27 -1.28
CA GLY A 53 -4.68 5.12 -0.59
C GLY A 53 -5.43 4.81 0.71
N ALA A 54 -5.68 5.84 1.53
CA ALA A 54 -6.44 5.70 2.77
C ALA A 54 -7.85 5.14 2.53
N VAL A 55 -8.57 5.65 1.53
CA VAL A 55 -9.92 5.15 1.15
C VAL A 55 -9.85 3.68 0.71
N VAL A 56 -8.88 3.32 -0.12
CA VAL A 56 -8.68 1.93 -0.57
C VAL A 56 -8.43 1.00 0.62
N PHE A 57 -7.57 1.39 1.57
CA PHE A 57 -7.34 0.62 2.81
C PHE A 57 -8.61 0.49 3.65
N GLY A 58 -9.39 1.56 3.79
CA GLY A 58 -10.67 1.51 4.51
C GLY A 58 -11.64 0.50 3.90
N LEU A 59 -11.79 0.51 2.57
CA LEU A 59 -12.64 -0.43 1.84
C LEU A 59 -12.12 -1.87 1.92
N ALA A 60 -10.82 -2.08 1.73
CA ALA A 60 -10.20 -3.39 1.81
C ALA A 60 -10.35 -4.00 3.22
N CYS A 61 -10.16 -3.21 4.27
CA CYS A 61 -10.38 -3.67 5.64
C CYS A 61 -11.85 -4.01 5.90
N CYS A 62 -12.80 -3.24 5.39
CA CYS A 62 -14.22 -3.59 5.49
C CYS A 62 -14.51 -4.93 4.79
N LEU A 63 -13.97 -5.14 3.58
CA LEU A 63 -14.10 -6.40 2.87
C LEU A 63 -13.54 -7.57 3.70
N VAL A 64 -12.35 -7.39 4.26
CA VAL A 64 -11.72 -8.42 5.10
C VAL A 64 -12.54 -8.70 6.35
N VAL A 65 -12.95 -7.67 7.10
CA VAL A 65 -13.64 -7.83 8.38
C VAL A 65 -15.03 -8.44 8.22
N TYR A 66 -15.77 -8.06 7.18
CA TYR A 66 -17.17 -8.47 7.04
C TYR A 66 -17.40 -9.67 6.13
N PHE A 67 -16.48 -9.97 5.22
CA PHE A 67 -16.64 -11.07 4.27
C PHE A 67 -15.53 -12.12 4.37
N VAL A 68 -14.28 -11.70 4.18
CA VAL A 68 -13.16 -12.65 4.12
C VAL A 68 -12.88 -13.30 5.48
N GLY A 69 -12.88 -12.49 6.55
CA GLY A 69 -12.61 -12.96 7.91
C GLY A 69 -13.61 -14.01 8.40
N PRO A 70 -14.93 -13.78 8.31
CA PRO A 70 -15.93 -14.80 8.67
C PRO A 70 -15.80 -16.08 7.83
N LEU A 71 -15.62 -15.95 6.50
CA LEU A 71 -15.45 -17.10 5.60
C LEU A 71 -14.22 -17.92 5.97
N LEU A 72 -13.08 -17.28 6.16
CA LEU A 72 -11.84 -17.94 6.56
C LEU A 72 -11.96 -18.54 7.98
N GLY A 73 -12.65 -17.84 8.90
CA GLY A 73 -12.91 -18.32 10.25
C GLY A 73 -13.65 -19.67 10.23
N GLU A 74 -14.75 -19.76 9.48
CA GLU A 74 -15.50 -21.00 9.32
C GLU A 74 -14.67 -22.15 8.72
N LEU A 75 -13.81 -21.83 7.76
CA LEU A 75 -12.92 -22.83 7.14
C LEU A 75 -11.85 -23.32 8.12
N ILE A 76 -11.25 -22.40 8.88
CA ILE A 76 -10.20 -22.70 9.85
C ILE A 76 -10.78 -23.48 11.03
N ASP A 77 -11.98 -23.16 11.49
CA ASP A 77 -12.62 -23.84 12.62
C ASP A 77 -12.95 -25.32 12.32
N LYS A 78 -13.16 -25.66 11.04
CA LYS A 78 -13.33 -27.05 10.59
C LYS A 78 -12.02 -27.85 10.56
N MET A 79 -10.87 -27.19 10.67
CA MET A 79 -9.56 -27.86 10.62
C MET A 79 -9.14 -28.37 12.01
N PRO A 80 -8.51 -29.56 12.10
CA PRO A 80 -7.91 -30.02 13.35
C PRO A 80 -6.77 -29.09 13.80
N PRO A 81 -6.52 -28.96 15.12
CA PRO A 81 -5.52 -28.02 15.67
C PRO A 81 -4.13 -28.16 15.07
N GLN A 82 -3.70 -29.39 14.79
CA GLN A 82 -2.39 -29.66 14.18
C GLN A 82 -2.25 -29.07 12.78
N ARG A 83 -3.31 -29.13 11.95
CA ARG A 83 -3.29 -28.53 10.60
C ARG A 83 -3.31 -27.00 10.67
N ARG A 84 -4.05 -26.41 11.63
CA ARG A 84 -4.03 -24.97 11.87
C ARG A 84 -2.64 -24.49 12.24
N MET A 85 -1.98 -25.19 13.16
CA MET A 85 -0.61 -24.87 13.58
C MET A 85 0.37 -25.02 12.42
N ALA A 86 0.32 -26.10 11.66
CA ALA A 86 1.18 -26.32 10.49
C ALA A 86 0.99 -25.20 9.44
N LEU A 87 -0.26 -24.83 9.12
CA LEU A 87 -0.57 -23.74 8.19
C LEU A 87 0.00 -22.41 8.69
N SER A 88 -0.18 -22.08 9.97
CA SER A 88 0.35 -20.84 10.56
C SER A 88 1.87 -20.79 10.49
N LEU A 89 2.56 -21.90 10.76
CA LEU A 89 4.02 -21.98 10.69
C LEU A 89 4.52 -21.80 9.24
N VAL A 90 3.85 -22.43 8.27
CA VAL A 90 4.19 -22.29 6.84
C VAL A 90 4.00 -20.84 6.40
N LEU A 91 2.87 -20.20 6.73
CA LEU A 91 2.62 -18.80 6.36
C LEU A 91 3.61 -17.86 7.04
N ALA A 92 3.93 -18.07 8.32
CA ALA A 92 4.95 -17.30 9.02
C ALA A 92 6.33 -17.45 8.38
N ALA A 93 6.73 -18.67 8.00
CA ALA A 93 8.00 -18.92 7.32
C ALA A 93 8.06 -18.20 5.96
N LEU A 94 6.98 -18.28 5.16
CA LEU A 94 6.89 -17.59 3.87
C LEU A 94 6.99 -16.06 4.05
N PHE A 95 6.30 -15.50 5.04
CA PHE A 95 6.36 -14.08 5.35
C PHE A 95 7.77 -13.63 5.78
N LEU A 96 8.46 -14.42 6.59
CA LEU A 96 9.85 -14.12 7.00
C LEU A 96 10.83 -14.20 5.82
N ILE A 97 10.66 -15.19 4.94
CA ILE A 97 11.48 -15.34 3.72
C ILE A 97 11.26 -14.13 2.80
N ASP A 98 10.00 -13.76 2.57
CA ASP A 98 9.67 -12.59 1.75
C ASP A 98 10.23 -11.29 2.35
N GLY A 99 10.08 -11.10 3.64
CA GLY A 99 10.67 -9.95 4.35
C GLY A 99 12.18 -9.87 4.23
N ALA A 100 12.87 -11.02 4.36
CA ALA A 100 14.32 -11.10 4.19
C ALA A 100 14.76 -10.83 2.74
N TYR A 101 14.00 -11.31 1.77
CA TYR A 101 14.24 -11.05 0.35
C TYR A 101 14.02 -9.57 0.03
N SER A 102 12.88 -9.01 0.42
CA SER A 102 12.51 -7.61 0.17
C SER A 102 13.48 -6.63 0.84
N SER A 103 14.02 -6.96 2.00
CA SER A 103 15.06 -6.15 2.65
C SER A 103 16.36 -6.06 1.85
N LYS A 104 16.68 -7.11 1.09
CA LYS A 104 17.87 -7.15 0.22
C LYS A 104 17.63 -6.57 -1.18
N HIS A 105 16.36 -6.56 -1.60
CA HIS A 105 15.93 -6.08 -2.92
C HIS A 105 14.83 -5.03 -2.75
N PRO A 106 15.18 -3.83 -2.21
CA PRO A 106 14.19 -2.79 -1.97
C PRO A 106 13.61 -2.30 -3.29
N ASN A 107 12.32 -1.97 -3.29
CA ASN A 107 11.69 -1.31 -4.43
C ASN A 107 12.27 0.11 -4.55
N ALA A 108 13.00 0.37 -5.61
CA ALA A 108 13.72 1.63 -5.83
C ALA A 108 12.84 2.68 -6.56
N GLY A 109 11.60 2.86 -6.16
CA GLY A 109 10.69 3.83 -6.76
C GLY A 109 10.18 3.43 -8.15
N LYS A 110 10.31 2.17 -8.52
CA LYS A 110 9.79 1.64 -9.79
C LYS A 110 8.40 1.04 -9.57
N GLY A 111 7.36 1.82 -9.78
CA GLY A 111 6.01 1.31 -9.62
C GLY A 111 4.94 2.35 -9.95
N ILE A 112 3.67 1.96 -9.85
CA ILE A 112 2.49 2.82 -10.08
C ILE A 112 2.51 4.08 -9.19
N THR A 113 3.23 4.04 -8.07
CA THR A 113 3.36 5.12 -7.12
C THR A 113 4.54 6.06 -7.39
N ASP A 114 5.34 5.79 -8.42
CA ASP A 114 6.42 6.66 -8.87
C ASP A 114 5.88 7.69 -9.87
N TYR A 115 5.14 8.65 -9.33
CA TYR A 115 4.42 9.66 -10.09
C TYR A 115 5.33 10.52 -10.96
N ASP A 116 6.51 10.87 -10.48
CA ASP A 116 7.42 11.75 -11.21
C ASP A 116 8.05 11.02 -12.42
N ASN A 117 8.42 9.76 -12.26
CA ASN A 117 8.94 8.96 -13.37
C ASN A 117 7.84 8.64 -14.40
N TRP A 118 6.62 8.29 -13.95
CA TRP A 118 5.49 8.07 -14.84
C TRP A 118 5.15 9.32 -15.64
N LYS A 119 5.14 10.49 -15.00
CA LYS A 119 4.87 11.78 -15.65
C LYS A 119 5.97 12.15 -16.65
N GLN A 120 7.24 11.85 -16.34
CA GLN A 120 8.34 12.05 -17.27
C GLN A 120 8.28 11.10 -18.47
N GLU A 121 7.91 9.83 -18.26
CA GLU A 121 7.73 8.87 -19.35
C GLU A 121 6.57 9.29 -20.27
N GLU A 122 5.44 9.75 -19.71
CA GLU A 122 4.31 10.26 -20.46
C GLU A 122 4.67 11.48 -21.28
N MET A 123 5.39 12.46 -20.70
CA MET A 123 5.85 13.64 -21.42
C MET A 123 6.87 13.32 -22.52
N THR A 124 7.73 12.33 -22.30
CA THR A 124 8.73 11.92 -23.32
C THR A 124 8.08 11.14 -24.47
N ALA A 125 6.93 10.50 -24.21
CA ALA A 125 6.16 9.78 -25.22
C ALA A 125 5.28 10.70 -26.10
N LEU A 126 5.06 11.95 -25.68
CA LEU A 126 4.28 12.94 -26.46
C LEU A 126 5.10 13.49 -27.63
N PRO A 127 4.47 13.76 -28.79
CA PRO A 127 5.12 14.48 -29.87
C PRO A 127 5.63 15.85 -29.39
N PRO A 128 6.76 16.35 -29.92
CA PRO A 128 7.39 17.61 -29.49
C PRO A 128 6.42 18.81 -29.55
N GLU A 129 5.50 18.80 -30.48
CA GLU A 129 4.48 19.85 -30.71
C GLU A 129 3.47 19.97 -29.56
N GLN A 130 3.18 18.86 -28.83
CA GLN A 130 2.26 18.86 -27.68
C GLN A 130 2.97 19.14 -26.36
N THR A 131 4.28 18.94 -26.31
CA THR A 131 5.09 19.14 -25.10
C THR A 131 5.28 20.64 -24.79
N GLU A 132 5.36 21.49 -25.84
CA GLU A 132 5.54 22.94 -25.71
C GLU A 132 4.33 23.62 -25.07
N ASP A 133 3.12 23.13 -25.36
CA ASP A 133 1.85 23.69 -24.81
C ASP A 133 1.62 23.33 -23.33
N LEU A 134 2.26 22.26 -22.82
CA LEU A 134 2.11 21.78 -21.45
C LEU A 134 3.17 22.33 -20.48
N LEU A 135 4.29 22.81 -20.99
CA LEU A 135 5.40 23.35 -20.18
C LEU A 135 5.03 24.51 -19.25
N PRO A 136 4.11 25.44 -19.62
CA PRO A 136 3.69 26.52 -18.71
C PRO A 136 2.85 26.03 -17.54
N ILE A 137 2.06 24.97 -17.71
CA ILE A 137 1.10 24.43 -16.72
C ILE A 137 1.83 23.63 -15.63
N LEU A 138 3.00 23.09 -15.96
CA LEU A 138 3.79 22.22 -15.07
C LEU A 138 4.78 22.98 -14.18
N LYS A 139 4.89 24.31 -14.35
CA LYS A 139 5.78 25.18 -13.57
C LYS A 139 5.07 25.92 -12.43
N GLU A 140 3.76 25.75 -12.28
CA GLU A 140 2.97 26.21 -11.14
C GLU A 140 2.77 25.09 -10.11
#